data_3f7c7128b6708a902faa83faa0f3fe38
#
_entry.id   3f7c7128b6708a902faa83faa0f3fe38
#
_cell.length_a   1.000
_cell.length_b   1.000
_cell.length_c   1.000
_cell.angle_alpha   90.00
_cell.angle_beta   90.00
_cell.angle_gamma   90.00
#
_symmetry.space_group_name_H-M   'P 1'
#
loop_
_entity.id
_entity.type
_entity.pdbx_description
1 polymer ?
#
loop_
_entity_poly.entity_id
_entity_poly.type
_entity_poly.pdbx_seq_one_letter_code
_entity_poly.pdbx_strand_id
1 'polypeptide(L)'
;MKKTIIIIAAIFFFAIAANAQSRAIGIRMWYGAELSYQHSIDYNFVEADLGWGPHGTWVTGIYDFLFPIQDGFNFYAGPGAQLGMYHYKKNDELHSGFDLGLAGQLGIEYNFNIPLQLSLDWRPSFTFFNTYFDYFGLSLGVRYRF
;
A
#
# COMPACT_ATOMS: atom_id res chain seq x y z
N MET A 1 7.62 -28.78 -3.08
CA MET A 1 7.33 -27.40 -3.52
C MET A 1 6.83 -26.49 -2.42
N LYS A 2 5.79 -26.86 -1.64
CA LYS A 2 5.28 -25.99 -0.54
C LYS A 2 6.33 -25.67 0.53
N LYS A 3 7.17 -26.64 0.91
CA LYS A 3 8.26 -26.44 1.90
C LYS A 3 9.36 -25.51 1.37
N THR A 4 9.66 -25.59 0.08
CA THR A 4 10.67 -24.73 -0.56
C THR A 4 10.22 -23.27 -0.63
N ILE A 5 8.94 -23.03 -0.89
CA ILE A 5 8.34 -21.69 -0.91
C ILE A 5 8.36 -21.08 0.50
N ILE A 6 8.08 -21.87 1.53
CA ILE A 6 8.14 -21.41 2.93
C ILE A 6 9.57 -21.06 3.34
N ILE A 7 10.55 -21.84 2.91
CA ILE A 7 11.97 -21.59 3.20
C ILE A 7 12.46 -20.34 2.47
N ILE A 8 12.08 -20.15 1.21
CA ILE A 8 12.42 -18.95 0.44
C ILE A 8 11.76 -17.71 1.06
N ALA A 9 10.49 -17.81 1.46
CA ALA A 9 9.80 -16.75 2.17
C ALA A 9 10.46 -16.43 3.52
N ALA A 10 10.85 -17.45 4.28
CA ALA A 10 11.55 -17.27 5.56
C ALA A 10 12.94 -16.63 5.37
N ILE A 11 13.71 -17.05 4.36
CA ILE A 11 15.01 -16.44 4.03
C ILE A 11 14.84 -14.99 3.58
N PHE A 12 13.79 -14.70 2.81
CA PHE A 12 13.44 -13.33 2.42
C PHE A 12 13.09 -12.48 3.65
N PHE A 13 12.32 -13.02 4.58
CA PHE A 13 12.00 -12.35 5.85
C PHE A 13 13.25 -12.10 6.73
N PHE A 14 14.16 -13.08 6.82
CA PHE A 14 15.40 -12.92 7.60
C PHE A 14 16.40 -11.96 6.96
N ALA A 15 16.51 -11.93 5.64
CA ALA A 15 17.39 -10.98 4.93
C ALA A 15 16.94 -9.51 5.09
N ILE A 16 15.67 -9.30 5.34
CA ILE A 16 15.05 -7.98 5.53
C ILE A 16 15.27 -7.46 6.97
N ALA A 17 15.46 -8.35 7.94
CA ALA A 17 15.61 -7.99 9.36
C ALA A 17 16.99 -7.38 9.74
N ALA A 18 17.93 -7.30 8.79
CA ALA A 18 19.32 -6.92 9.09
C ALA A 18 19.61 -5.41 9.08
N ASN A 19 18.64 -4.56 8.72
CA ASN A 19 18.85 -3.10 8.68
C ASN A 19 17.79 -2.37 9.52
N ALA A 20 18.23 -1.71 10.55
CA ALA A 20 17.38 -1.11 11.57
C ALA A 20 16.33 -0.13 11.01
N GLN A 21 15.06 -0.47 11.18
CA GLN A 21 13.90 0.42 11.25
C GLN A 21 13.61 1.36 10.05
N SER A 22 14.18 1.11 8.88
CA SER A 22 13.90 1.91 7.68
C SER A 22 12.82 1.33 6.77
N ARG A 23 12.16 0.25 7.20
CA ARG A 23 11.21 -0.51 6.40
C ARG A 23 10.01 -0.94 7.22
N ALA A 24 8.87 -1.03 6.56
CA ALA A 24 7.66 -1.54 7.17
C ALA A 24 6.89 -2.39 6.15
N ILE A 25 6.33 -3.50 6.60
CA ILE A 25 5.49 -4.36 5.80
C ILE A 25 4.21 -4.70 6.57
N GLY A 26 3.09 -4.75 5.89
CA GLY A 26 1.83 -5.06 6.53
C GLY A 26 0.66 -5.08 5.58
N ILE A 27 -0.50 -4.81 6.13
CA ILE A 27 -1.76 -4.82 5.39
C ILE A 27 -2.48 -3.48 5.56
N ARG A 28 -3.18 -3.08 4.51
CA ARG A 28 -4.15 -1.98 4.51
C ARG A 28 -5.51 -2.53 4.12
N MET A 29 -6.54 -2.06 4.78
CA MET A 29 -7.91 -2.54 4.56
C MET A 29 -8.91 -1.40 4.62
N TRP A 30 -9.89 -1.46 3.73
CA TRP A 30 -11.16 -0.75 3.77
C TRP A 30 -12.20 -1.44 2.87
N TYR A 31 -12.20 -1.21 1.57
CA TYR A 31 -13.08 -1.91 0.61
C TYR A 31 -12.44 -3.15 -0.02
N GLY A 32 -11.19 -3.40 0.27
CA GLY A 32 -10.40 -4.52 -0.18
C GLY A 32 -9.24 -4.72 0.78
N ALA A 33 -8.33 -5.59 0.43
CA ALA A 33 -7.09 -5.81 1.17
C ALA A 33 -5.90 -5.42 0.30
N GLU A 34 -4.92 -4.79 0.90
CA GLU A 34 -3.66 -4.47 0.25
C GLU A 34 -2.50 -5.00 1.10
N LEU A 35 -1.57 -5.66 0.45
CA LEU A 35 -0.24 -5.90 1.02
C LEU A 35 0.57 -4.63 0.81
N SER A 36 1.05 -4.04 1.88
CA SER A 36 1.72 -2.75 1.87
C SER A 36 3.17 -2.88 2.32
N TYR A 37 4.07 -2.27 1.56
CA TYR A 37 5.48 -2.17 1.87
C TYR A 37 5.93 -0.73 1.81
N GLN A 38 6.59 -0.27 2.87
CA GLN A 38 7.21 1.06 2.95
C GLN A 38 8.72 0.95 3.05
N HIS A 39 9.42 1.79 2.31
CA HIS A 39 10.87 1.92 2.37
C HIS A 39 11.26 3.38 2.58
N SER A 40 11.95 3.65 3.68
CA SER A 40 12.41 5.01 3.99
C SER A 40 13.54 5.43 3.06
N ILE A 41 13.42 6.65 2.56
CA ILE A 41 14.43 7.34 1.74
C ILE A 41 14.69 8.68 2.42
N ASP A 42 15.79 8.78 3.15
CA ASP A 42 16.12 9.94 4.00
C ASP A 42 15.00 10.22 5.02
N TYR A 43 14.32 11.36 4.90
CA TYR A 43 13.20 11.76 5.77
C TYR A 43 11.83 11.34 5.23
N ASN A 44 11.76 10.85 4.01
CA ASN A 44 10.54 10.46 3.31
C ASN A 44 10.47 8.94 3.14
N PHE A 45 9.43 8.44 2.49
CA PHE A 45 9.35 7.02 2.16
C PHE A 45 8.64 6.78 0.82
N VAL A 46 8.95 5.64 0.23
CA VAL A 46 8.20 5.08 -0.89
C VAL A 46 7.30 3.99 -0.35
N GLU A 47 6.04 4.01 -0.72
CA GLU A 47 5.07 2.95 -0.43
C GLU A 47 4.73 2.21 -1.72
N ALA A 48 4.74 0.89 -1.64
CA ALA A 48 4.29 0.00 -2.71
C ALA A 48 3.22 -0.92 -2.16
N ASP A 49 2.07 -0.93 -2.79
CA ASP A 49 0.92 -1.71 -2.37
C ASP A 49 0.45 -2.63 -3.48
N LEU A 50 0.16 -3.86 -3.12
CA LEU A 50 -0.52 -4.83 -3.96
C LEU A 50 -1.90 -5.09 -3.36
N GLY A 51 -2.94 -4.67 -4.08
CA GLY A 51 -4.31 -4.76 -3.61
C GLY A 51 -5.14 -5.76 -4.40
N TRP A 52 -6.14 -6.29 -3.73
CA TRP A 52 -7.16 -7.13 -4.35
C TRP A 52 -8.51 -6.90 -3.65
N GLY A 53 -9.56 -7.01 -4.44
CA GLY A 53 -10.92 -6.80 -3.98
C GLY A 53 -11.95 -7.42 -4.92
N PRO A 54 -13.23 -7.18 -4.69
CA PRO A 54 -14.31 -7.79 -5.47
C PRO A 54 -14.26 -7.49 -6.97
N HIS A 55 -13.61 -6.40 -7.35
CA HIS A 55 -13.61 -5.91 -8.74
C HIS A 55 -12.27 -6.07 -9.45
N GLY A 56 -11.24 -6.59 -8.78
CA GLY A 56 -9.95 -6.81 -9.41
C GLY A 56 -8.75 -6.71 -8.49
N THR A 57 -7.60 -6.53 -9.11
CA THR A 57 -6.30 -6.42 -8.45
C THR A 57 -5.63 -5.12 -8.90
N TRP A 58 -4.90 -4.47 -8.02
CA TRP A 58 -4.17 -3.25 -8.35
C TRP A 58 -2.80 -3.21 -7.67
N VAL A 59 -1.90 -2.46 -8.29
CA VAL A 59 -0.59 -2.12 -7.75
C VAL A 59 -0.50 -0.61 -7.66
N THR A 60 -0.09 -0.10 -6.51
CA THR A 60 0.07 1.34 -6.29
C THR A 60 1.48 1.63 -5.80
N GLY A 61 2.08 2.67 -6.33
CA GLY A 61 3.35 3.22 -5.86
C GLY A 61 3.17 4.69 -5.49
N ILE A 62 3.56 5.05 -4.27
CA ILE A 62 3.44 6.42 -3.75
C ILE A 62 4.80 6.86 -3.20
N TYR A 63 5.15 8.11 -3.44
CA TYR A 63 6.25 8.77 -2.76
C TYR A 63 5.67 9.74 -1.73
N ASP A 64 5.85 9.43 -0.46
CA ASP A 64 5.30 10.20 0.64
C ASP A 64 6.35 11.08 1.32
N PHE A 65 5.99 12.33 1.49
CA PHE A 65 6.71 13.27 2.34
C PHE A 65 6.24 13.09 3.77
N LEU A 66 7.17 12.83 4.68
CA LEU A 66 6.88 12.59 6.08
C LEU A 66 7.08 13.87 6.90
N PHE A 67 6.08 14.20 7.69
CA PHE A 67 6.09 15.34 8.60
C PHE A 67 5.90 14.85 10.03
N PRO A 68 6.99 14.75 10.83
CA PRO A 68 6.88 14.38 12.23
C PRO A 68 6.03 15.42 13.01
N ILE A 69 5.05 14.93 13.78
CA ILE A 69 4.20 15.79 14.60
C ILE A 69 4.72 15.77 16.04
N GLN A 70 4.52 14.66 16.76
CA GLN A 70 4.86 14.52 18.17
C GLN A 70 4.67 13.06 18.62
N ASP A 71 5.53 12.57 19.52
CA ASP A 71 5.35 11.33 20.30
C ASP A 71 4.98 10.08 19.46
N GLY A 72 5.66 9.89 18.35
CA GLY A 72 5.43 8.77 17.45
C GLY A 72 4.36 8.99 16.38
N PHE A 73 3.65 10.11 16.42
CA PHE A 73 2.73 10.53 15.36
C PHE A 73 3.46 11.24 14.24
N ASN A 74 3.19 10.83 13.02
CA ASN A 74 3.65 11.50 11.82
C ASN A 74 2.47 11.72 10.87
N PHE A 75 2.50 12.85 10.19
CA PHE A 75 1.66 13.11 9.03
C PHE A 75 2.45 12.82 7.78
N TYR A 76 1.80 12.31 6.74
CA TYR A 76 2.44 12.10 5.45
C TYR A 76 1.50 12.45 4.30
N ALA A 77 2.10 12.89 3.21
CA ALA A 77 1.37 13.22 1.99
C ALA A 77 2.28 13.03 0.79
N GLY A 78 1.74 12.55 -0.30
CA GLY A 78 2.52 12.41 -1.51
C GLY A 78 1.76 12.00 -2.75
N PRO A 79 2.37 12.17 -3.91
CA PRO A 79 1.85 11.72 -5.18
C PRO A 79 2.28 10.28 -5.50
N GLY A 80 1.52 9.64 -6.36
CA GLY A 80 1.84 8.31 -6.85
C GLY A 80 1.09 7.93 -8.11
N ALA A 81 1.23 6.68 -8.47
CA ALA A 81 0.57 6.09 -9.62
C ALA A 81 -0.01 4.72 -9.26
N GLN A 82 -1.07 4.36 -9.94
CA GLN A 82 -1.78 3.10 -9.73
C GLN A 82 -2.03 2.42 -11.06
N LEU A 83 -1.77 1.12 -11.09
CA LEU A 83 -2.12 0.22 -12.18
C LEU A 83 -3.12 -0.80 -11.66
N GLY A 84 -4.30 -0.83 -12.25
CA GLY A 84 -5.37 -1.76 -11.90
C GLY A 84 -5.69 -2.74 -13.00
N MET A 85 -5.96 -3.98 -12.63
CA MET A 85 -6.59 -4.99 -13.48
C MET A 85 -7.97 -5.30 -12.91
N TYR A 86 -9.01 -5.09 -13.71
CA TYR A 86 -10.38 -5.30 -13.27
C TYR A 86 -11.08 -6.37 -14.10
N HIS A 87 -12.04 -7.01 -13.45
CA HIS A 87 -12.91 -8.00 -14.08
C HIS A 87 -14.38 -7.62 -13.81
N TYR A 88 -15.18 -7.61 -14.84
CA TYR A 88 -16.62 -7.42 -14.70
C TYR A 88 -17.39 -8.38 -15.60
N LYS A 89 -18.57 -8.77 -15.18
CA LYS A 89 -19.50 -9.55 -15.99
C LYS A 89 -20.54 -8.64 -16.63
N LYS A 90 -20.66 -8.75 -17.94
CA LYS A 90 -21.71 -8.10 -18.70
C LYS A 90 -22.35 -9.15 -19.62
N ASN A 91 -23.68 -9.35 -19.52
CA ASN A 91 -24.42 -10.36 -20.29
C ASN A 91 -23.86 -11.80 -20.16
N ASP A 92 -23.50 -12.22 -18.94
CA ASP A 92 -22.87 -13.52 -18.61
C ASP A 92 -21.47 -13.73 -19.24
N GLU A 93 -20.90 -12.74 -19.90
CA GLU A 93 -19.53 -12.75 -20.40
C GLU A 93 -18.58 -12.05 -19.43
N LEU A 94 -17.44 -12.68 -19.15
CA LEU A 94 -16.38 -12.11 -18.35
C LEU A 94 -15.55 -11.15 -19.18
N HIS A 95 -15.58 -9.87 -18.83
CA HIS A 95 -14.72 -8.84 -19.40
C HIS A 95 -13.59 -8.52 -18.44
N SER A 96 -12.38 -8.42 -18.96
CA SER A 96 -11.20 -7.99 -18.21
C SER A 96 -10.53 -6.82 -18.92
N GLY A 97 -9.93 -5.95 -18.15
CA GLY A 97 -9.18 -4.81 -18.65
C GLY A 97 -8.17 -4.33 -17.63
N PHE A 98 -7.30 -3.41 -18.03
CA PHE A 98 -6.43 -2.73 -17.10
C PHE A 98 -6.65 -1.22 -17.18
N ASP A 99 -6.31 -0.54 -16.10
CA ASP A 99 -6.37 0.90 -16.01
C ASP A 99 -5.10 1.45 -15.38
N LEU A 100 -4.69 2.61 -15.85
CA LEU A 100 -3.56 3.34 -15.31
C LEU A 100 -4.08 4.67 -14.77
N GLY A 101 -3.61 5.06 -13.60
CA GLY A 101 -4.05 6.29 -12.99
C GLY A 101 -2.98 6.98 -12.15
N LEU A 102 -3.31 8.19 -11.77
CA LEU A 102 -2.57 8.93 -10.75
C LEU A 102 -3.26 8.77 -9.41
N ALA A 103 -2.50 8.69 -8.34
CA ALA A 103 -2.99 8.66 -6.97
C ALA A 103 -2.32 9.74 -6.14
N GLY A 104 -3.04 10.26 -5.18
CA GLY A 104 -2.47 11.06 -4.11
C GLY A 104 -2.67 10.31 -2.79
N GLN A 105 -1.83 10.56 -1.80
CA GLN A 105 -1.99 10.00 -0.47
C GLN A 105 -1.86 11.08 0.57
N LEU A 106 -2.66 10.97 1.60
CA LEU A 106 -2.68 11.86 2.73
C LEU A 106 -3.05 11.06 3.97
N GLY A 107 -2.16 11.02 4.95
CA GLY A 107 -2.39 10.15 6.08
C GLY A 107 -1.67 10.57 7.35
N ILE A 108 -2.03 9.86 8.40
CA ILE A 108 -1.40 9.94 9.70
C ILE A 108 -0.98 8.54 10.11
N GLU A 109 0.20 8.43 10.69
CA GLU A 109 0.70 7.17 11.23
C GLU A 109 1.11 7.34 12.69
N TYR A 110 1.00 6.25 13.43
CA TYR A 110 1.52 6.14 14.77
C TYR A 110 2.51 4.99 14.85
N ASN A 111 3.74 5.30 15.26
CA ASN A 111 4.81 4.34 15.49
C ASN A 111 4.91 4.02 16.98
N PHE A 112 4.55 2.80 17.34
CA PHE A 112 4.65 2.32 18.72
C PHE A 112 6.12 2.15 19.14
N ASN A 113 6.38 2.03 20.44
CA ASN A 113 7.70 1.67 20.98
C ASN A 113 8.12 0.23 20.61
N ILE A 114 7.16 -0.61 20.29
CA ILE A 114 7.38 -1.92 19.66
C ILE A 114 7.42 -1.76 18.13
N PRO A 115 7.91 -2.73 17.35
CA PRO A 115 8.00 -2.62 15.89
C PRO A 115 6.62 -2.73 15.19
N LEU A 116 5.67 -1.96 15.66
CA LEU A 116 4.31 -1.87 15.13
C LEU A 116 4.00 -0.44 14.69
N GLN A 117 3.36 -0.31 13.54
CA GLN A 117 2.86 0.95 13.00
C GLN A 117 1.37 0.81 12.67
N LEU A 118 0.59 1.78 13.10
CA LEU A 118 -0.79 1.98 12.62
C LEU A 118 -0.84 3.19 11.72
N SER A 119 -1.65 3.12 10.68
CA SER A 119 -1.90 4.26 9.81
C SER A 119 -3.36 4.38 9.44
N LEU A 120 -3.79 5.61 9.25
CA LEU A 120 -5.07 5.96 8.65
C LEU A 120 -4.76 6.92 7.52
N ASP A 121 -5.14 6.57 6.31
CA ASP A 121 -4.86 7.38 5.15
C ASP A 121 -6.04 7.47 4.19
N TRP A 122 -6.04 8.54 3.44
CA TRP A 122 -6.95 8.82 2.35
C TRP A 122 -6.16 8.88 1.05
N ARG A 123 -6.59 8.09 0.07
CA ARG A 123 -5.91 7.95 -1.22
C ARG A 123 -6.87 8.22 -2.36
N PRO A 124 -7.09 9.47 -2.74
CA PRO A 124 -7.82 9.78 -3.95
C PRO A 124 -7.04 9.33 -5.17
N SER A 125 -7.72 8.81 -6.17
CA SER A 125 -7.11 8.35 -7.42
C SER A 125 -7.94 8.74 -8.62
N PHE A 126 -7.26 8.96 -9.74
CA PHE A 126 -7.86 9.25 -11.04
C PHE A 126 -7.34 8.26 -12.07
N THR A 127 -8.24 7.54 -12.71
CA THR A 127 -7.92 6.57 -13.75
C THR A 127 -8.15 7.16 -15.14
N PHE A 128 -7.21 6.92 -16.06
CA PHE A 128 -7.21 7.53 -17.38
C PHE A 128 -8.15 6.83 -18.36
N PHE A 129 -8.16 5.49 -18.38
CA PHE A 129 -8.91 4.75 -19.39
C PHE A 129 -10.40 4.75 -19.14
N ASN A 130 -10.82 4.63 -17.89
CA ASN A 130 -12.23 4.71 -17.49
C ASN A 130 -12.69 6.12 -17.11
N THR A 131 -11.78 7.09 -17.09
CA THR A 131 -12.05 8.48 -16.68
C THR A 131 -12.86 8.54 -15.38
N TYR A 132 -12.37 7.82 -14.36
CA TYR A 132 -13.02 7.73 -13.07
C TYR A 132 -12.16 8.36 -11.99
N PHE A 133 -12.80 9.18 -11.15
CA PHE A 133 -12.16 9.76 -9.97
C PHE A 133 -12.70 9.08 -8.70
N ASP A 134 -11.81 8.38 -8.00
CA ASP A 134 -12.12 7.81 -6.70
C ASP A 134 -11.68 8.76 -5.59
N TYR A 135 -12.67 9.28 -4.87
CA TYR A 135 -12.44 10.19 -3.74
C TYR A 135 -12.67 9.52 -2.37
N PHE A 136 -13.05 8.24 -2.35
CA PHE A 136 -13.34 7.48 -1.13
C PHE A 136 -12.21 6.58 -0.64
N GLY A 137 -11.02 6.68 -1.17
CA GLY A 137 -9.89 5.80 -0.86
C GLY A 137 -9.37 5.85 0.58
N LEU A 138 -10.25 5.78 1.59
CA LEU A 138 -9.87 5.71 3.00
C LEU A 138 -9.38 4.31 3.35
N SER A 139 -8.29 4.20 4.12
CA SER A 139 -7.72 2.91 4.53
C SER A 139 -7.13 2.96 5.93
N LEU A 140 -7.25 1.84 6.62
CA LEU A 140 -6.57 1.57 7.87
C LEU A 140 -5.42 0.59 7.61
N GLY A 141 -4.21 0.95 8.00
CA GLY A 141 -3.01 0.14 7.83
C GLY A 141 -2.42 -0.34 9.15
N VAL A 142 -1.95 -1.57 9.15
CA VAL A 142 -1.17 -2.17 10.23
C VAL A 142 0.10 -2.75 9.63
N ARG A 143 1.26 -2.28 10.08
CA ARG A 143 2.55 -2.70 9.55
C ARG A 143 3.53 -3.09 10.64
N TYR A 144 4.38 -4.03 10.33
CA TYR A 144 5.56 -4.40 11.11
C TYR A 144 6.76 -3.61 10.59
N ARG A 145 7.49 -2.97 11.50
CA ARG A 145 8.69 -2.18 11.21
C ARG A 145 9.95 -3.00 11.49
N PHE A 146 10.90 -2.96 10.58
CA PHE A 146 12.16 -3.69 10.71
C PHE A 146 13.32 -2.95 10.06
#